data_d3d08241aa7f38a0b0146d5150d4d588
#
_entry.id   d3d08241aa7f38a0b0146d5150d4d588
#
_cell.length_a   1.000
_cell.length_b   1.000
_cell.length_c   1.000
_cell.angle_alpha   90.00
_cell.angle_beta   90.00
_cell.angle_gamma   90.00
#
_symmetry.space_group_name_H-M   'P 1'
#
loop_
_entity.id
_entity.type
_entity.pdbx_description
1 polymer ?
#
loop_
_entity_poly.entity_id
_entity_poly.type
_entity_poly.pdbx_seq_one_letter_code
_entity_poly.pdbx_strand_id
1 'polypeptide(L)'
;MRKWGRLLSGVVCLTMLSACALPWHGGASDEPDEGNATAYTVPKDVTVTYPSRSGTGDGQQTSGVPACGGFAVSSSSNEATETGMQILARGGNAVDAAIAMSYVLGVCEPYSSGLGGSGFMVVYMPDEQCAYSLNYRATAGSRYPSDEILVPGLVMGMEEAANQWGTRSMAELMDPAIDYANNGFSATEDFVKRVQHYASVSSAPVFSEVKEGDTVVQTQLGSTLETIQSQGAAAFYTGQIAQDIASASTLSTADIADYQVSVTQAPSVSYGDYTLYASDAPSSGITVLQMMKLAETFQMPSPSEDAAGYLQTLKKCQQTAYAARSHTLVDPAFDDYDSSYYTSDGYIEGLAASAAAPVESDPERQCTTQFSVIDGNGMVVNVTNTLSDSWGSCKQVDGFYLNNTGSNFSDSGINAYEAGKQPRTHIAPVIAVGADGSRLAVGSPGGSVIPQVVMPVLQNILSFGVDPVTAVEQSRFVFADDGRLCLETDDNGSTGKKLLDQSGLSMNYYYNNSHIYFGCTSLVGYSPDFGVFGVCDMRRGTSAAMYYHYE
;
A
#
# COMPACT_ATOMS: atom_id res chain seq x y z
N MET A 1 5.98 -18.93 -36.54
CA MET A 1 5.30 -18.48 -37.75
C MET A 1 3.90 -19.09 -37.82
N ARG A 2 2.89 -18.41 -37.35
CA ARG A 2 1.48 -18.67 -37.72
C ARG A 2 0.76 -17.33 -37.84
N LYS A 3 0.19 -17.10 -39.00
CA LYS A 3 -0.48 -15.89 -39.44
C LYS A 3 -1.81 -15.73 -38.73
N TRP A 4 -2.09 -14.55 -38.27
CA TRP A 4 -3.39 -14.12 -37.73
C TRP A 4 -4.30 -13.72 -38.88
N GLY A 5 -5.40 -14.45 -39.05
CA GLY A 5 -6.48 -14.12 -39.97
C GLY A 5 -7.57 -13.33 -39.24
N ARG A 6 -7.94 -12.22 -39.87
CA ARG A 6 -9.04 -11.35 -39.45
C ARG A 6 -10.38 -12.09 -39.52
N LEU A 7 -11.17 -11.97 -38.44
CA LEU A 7 -12.62 -12.10 -38.53
C LEU A 7 -13.27 -10.94 -37.71
N LEU A 8 -13.82 -10.01 -38.49
CA LEU A 8 -14.72 -8.96 -37.99
C LEU A 8 -16.10 -9.59 -37.80
N SER A 9 -16.62 -9.61 -36.59
CA SER A 9 -18.08 -9.58 -36.36
C SER A 9 -18.39 -9.17 -34.92
N GLY A 10 -19.04 -8.00 -34.77
CA GLY A 10 -19.96 -7.66 -33.68
C GLY A 10 -19.29 -7.27 -32.35
N VAL A 11 -18.50 -6.22 -32.33
CA VAL A 11 -17.99 -5.63 -31.07
C VAL A 11 -18.98 -4.60 -30.59
N VAL A 12 -19.73 -4.95 -29.56
CA VAL A 12 -20.40 -3.97 -28.70
C VAL A 12 -19.43 -3.71 -27.54
N CYS A 13 -18.80 -2.58 -27.62
CA CYS A 13 -18.23 -1.74 -26.57
C CYS A 13 -17.86 -2.46 -25.26
N LEU A 14 -16.75 -3.14 -25.25
CA LEU A 14 -15.91 -3.38 -24.10
C LEU A 14 -14.82 -2.29 -24.06
N THR A 15 -15.22 -1.03 -23.99
CA THR A 15 -14.26 0.07 -23.88
C THR A 15 -13.47 0.07 -22.56
N MET A 16 -13.83 -0.81 -21.64
CA MET A 16 -13.04 -1.07 -20.43
C MET A 16 -12.10 -2.29 -20.53
N LEU A 17 -12.18 -3.07 -21.61
CA LEU A 17 -11.37 -4.29 -21.76
C LEU A 17 -10.67 -4.39 -23.11
N SER A 18 -10.79 -3.39 -23.98
CA SER A 18 -10.09 -3.35 -25.27
C SER A 18 -9.03 -2.26 -25.32
N ALA A 19 -8.21 -2.14 -24.29
CA ALA A 19 -6.87 -1.67 -24.48
C ALA A 19 -6.13 -2.80 -25.20
N CYS A 20 -5.56 -2.52 -26.35
CA CYS A 20 -4.70 -3.45 -27.05
C CYS A 20 -3.65 -3.95 -26.06
N ALA A 21 -3.70 -5.22 -25.71
CA ALA A 21 -2.67 -5.84 -24.93
C ALA A 21 -1.36 -5.74 -25.72
N LEU A 22 -0.57 -4.73 -25.42
CA LEU A 22 0.85 -4.76 -25.73
C LEU A 22 1.46 -5.64 -24.63
N PRO A 23 2.24 -6.66 -24.99
CA PRO A 23 2.90 -7.45 -23.98
C PRO A 23 3.80 -6.53 -23.16
N TRP A 24 3.73 -6.66 -21.84
CA TRP A 24 4.67 -6.08 -20.88
C TRP A 24 6.14 -6.27 -21.29
N HIS A 25 6.41 -7.33 -22.04
CA HIS A 25 7.68 -7.66 -22.67
C HIS A 25 7.72 -7.23 -24.14
N GLY A 26 8.18 -6.02 -24.42
CA GLY A 26 8.73 -5.63 -25.71
C GLY A 26 7.74 -5.33 -26.82
N GLY A 27 7.45 -4.10 -26.96
CA GLY A 27 7.00 -3.46 -28.18
C GLY A 27 7.51 -2.04 -28.17
N ALA A 28 8.39 -1.69 -29.08
CA ALA A 28 9.00 -0.37 -29.17
C ALA A 28 7.94 0.75 -29.22
N SER A 29 8.21 1.82 -28.51
CA SER A 29 7.69 3.18 -28.72
C SER A 29 6.31 3.49 -28.17
N ASP A 30 6.04 3.33 -26.89
CA ASP A 30 5.13 4.28 -26.24
C ASP A 30 5.64 4.47 -24.82
N GLU A 31 6.17 5.67 -24.55
CA GLU A 31 6.40 6.13 -23.21
C GLU A 31 5.09 6.00 -22.43
N PRO A 32 5.11 5.71 -21.09
CA PRO A 32 3.92 5.72 -20.26
C PRO A 32 3.14 7.00 -20.54
N ASP A 33 1.83 6.90 -20.68
CA ASP A 33 0.98 8.06 -20.96
C ASP A 33 1.33 9.19 -19.98
N GLU A 34 1.84 10.31 -20.49
CA GLU A 34 2.24 11.50 -19.71
C GLU A 34 1.12 12.04 -18.81
N GLY A 35 -0.11 11.55 -18.98
CA GLY A 35 -1.27 11.89 -18.16
C GLY A 35 -1.30 11.24 -16.76
N ASN A 36 -0.57 10.13 -16.52
CA ASN A 36 -0.63 9.39 -15.25
C ASN A 36 0.65 9.52 -14.41
N ALA A 37 1.79 9.79 -15.02
CA ALA A 37 3.03 10.06 -14.29
C ALA A 37 3.79 11.22 -14.95
N THR A 38 4.42 12.05 -14.14
CA THR A 38 5.21 13.19 -14.62
C THR A 38 6.70 12.92 -14.48
N ALA A 39 7.48 13.32 -15.51
CA ALA A 39 8.93 13.31 -15.41
C ALA A 39 9.38 14.34 -14.36
N TYR A 40 10.16 13.90 -13.38
CA TYR A 40 10.68 14.76 -12.34
C TYR A 40 11.80 15.64 -12.90
N THR A 41 11.69 16.93 -12.72
CA THR A 41 12.77 17.87 -13.07
C THR A 41 13.63 18.11 -11.84
N VAL A 42 14.87 17.65 -11.87
CA VAL A 42 15.82 17.90 -10.78
C VAL A 42 16.06 19.39 -10.63
N PRO A 43 15.87 20.01 -9.45
CA PRO A 43 16.17 21.40 -9.22
C PRO A 43 17.63 21.72 -9.56
N LYS A 44 17.90 22.95 -10.08
CA LYS A 44 19.24 23.33 -10.57
C LYS A 44 20.33 23.37 -9.50
N ASP A 45 19.95 23.45 -8.26
CA ASP A 45 20.81 23.43 -7.07
C ASP A 45 21.07 22.01 -6.53
N VAL A 46 20.42 21.01 -7.11
CA VAL A 46 20.59 19.59 -6.74
C VAL A 46 21.43 18.90 -7.80
N THR A 47 22.55 18.33 -7.38
CA THR A 47 23.32 17.40 -8.23
C THR A 47 22.82 15.99 -7.97
N VAL A 48 22.28 15.34 -9.01
CA VAL A 48 21.90 13.92 -8.92
C VAL A 48 23.18 13.12 -8.71
N THR A 49 23.27 12.47 -7.56
CA THR A 49 24.41 11.59 -7.25
C THR A 49 23.99 10.17 -7.65
N TYR A 50 24.61 9.66 -8.70
CA TYR A 50 24.50 8.23 -9.00
C TYR A 50 25.04 7.44 -7.81
N PRO A 51 24.24 6.53 -7.23
CA PRO A 51 24.77 5.68 -6.18
C PRO A 51 25.96 4.91 -6.77
N SER A 52 27.17 5.29 -6.35
CA SER A 52 28.35 4.53 -6.74
C SER A 52 28.21 3.15 -6.09
N ARG A 53 28.28 2.09 -6.90
CA ARG A 53 28.56 0.76 -6.36
C ARG A 53 29.84 0.83 -5.55
N SER A 54 29.73 1.05 -4.25
CA SER A 54 30.87 0.94 -3.34
C SER A 54 31.14 -0.54 -3.05
N GLY A 55 31.51 -1.27 -4.09
CA GLY A 55 32.19 -2.54 -3.97
C GLY A 55 33.66 -2.29 -3.74
N THR A 56 34.09 -2.08 -2.50
CA THR A 56 35.44 -2.36 -2.09
C THR A 56 35.55 -3.87 -1.89
N GLY A 57 35.79 -4.60 -2.95
CA GLY A 57 35.99 -6.03 -2.91
C GLY A 57 36.55 -6.50 -4.24
N ASP A 58 37.75 -7.08 -4.17
CA ASP A 58 38.48 -7.72 -5.25
C ASP A 58 37.61 -8.35 -6.33
N GLY A 59 37.73 -7.88 -7.56
CA GLY A 59 37.66 -8.52 -8.87
C GLY A 59 36.76 -9.73 -9.16
N GLN A 60 35.72 -10.02 -8.40
CA GLN A 60 34.67 -10.96 -8.81
C GLN A 60 33.51 -10.17 -9.37
N GLN A 61 33.26 -10.33 -10.67
CA GLN A 61 31.97 -9.98 -11.27
C GLN A 61 30.89 -10.77 -10.53
N THR A 62 30.31 -10.18 -9.48
CA THR A 62 29.00 -10.61 -9.03
C THR A 62 28.04 -10.27 -10.17
N SER A 63 27.25 -11.24 -10.59
CA SER A 63 26.13 -11.05 -11.51
C SER A 63 25.08 -10.16 -10.79
N GLY A 64 25.40 -8.89 -10.61
CA GLY A 64 24.54 -7.91 -10.00
C GLY A 64 23.37 -7.64 -10.95
N VAL A 65 22.16 -7.59 -10.40
CA VAL A 65 20.97 -7.10 -11.09
C VAL A 65 21.32 -5.74 -11.70
N PRO A 66 20.99 -5.48 -13.00
CA PRO A 66 21.31 -4.22 -13.64
C PRO A 66 20.72 -3.04 -12.85
N ALA A 67 21.45 -1.94 -12.74
CA ALA A 67 20.91 -0.70 -12.23
C ALA A 67 19.68 -0.33 -13.06
N CYS A 68 18.62 0.18 -12.40
CA CYS A 68 17.36 0.48 -13.06
C CYS A 68 17.41 1.72 -13.99
N GLY A 69 18.54 2.40 -14.09
CA GLY A 69 18.71 3.55 -14.96
C GLY A 69 17.89 4.79 -14.57
N GLY A 70 17.28 4.80 -13.38
CA GLY A 70 16.42 5.89 -12.89
C GLY A 70 15.79 5.53 -11.57
N PHE A 71 14.86 6.37 -11.11
CA PHE A 71 14.06 6.13 -9.90
C PHE A 71 12.63 6.62 -10.08
N ALA A 72 11.69 6.05 -9.33
CA ALA A 72 10.28 6.44 -9.38
C ALA A 72 9.60 6.36 -8.02
N VAL A 73 8.57 7.18 -7.86
CA VAL A 73 7.72 7.27 -6.67
C VAL A 73 6.27 7.36 -7.08
N SER A 74 5.39 6.70 -6.37
CA SER A 74 3.94 6.84 -6.51
C SER A 74 3.28 6.88 -5.13
N SER A 75 2.41 7.85 -4.87
CA SER A 75 1.68 7.97 -3.59
C SER A 75 0.31 8.63 -3.76
N SER A 76 -0.42 8.72 -2.64
CA SER A 76 -1.71 9.42 -2.56
C SER A 76 -1.58 10.95 -2.41
N SER A 77 -0.36 11.53 -2.32
CA SER A 77 -0.11 12.96 -2.11
C SER A 77 1.01 13.47 -3.01
N ASN A 78 0.79 14.65 -3.62
CA ASN A 78 1.83 15.36 -4.36
C ASN A 78 3.04 15.68 -3.46
N GLU A 79 2.81 16.21 -2.27
CA GLU A 79 3.84 16.61 -1.31
C GLU A 79 4.74 15.45 -0.93
N ALA A 80 4.14 14.28 -0.69
CA ALA A 80 4.89 13.06 -0.38
C ALA A 80 5.66 12.55 -1.59
N THR A 81 5.05 12.56 -2.79
CA THR A 81 5.71 12.12 -4.03
C THR A 81 6.92 13.02 -4.36
N GLU A 82 6.76 14.35 -4.30
CA GLU A 82 7.86 15.30 -4.50
C GLU A 82 8.97 15.10 -3.46
N THR A 83 8.61 14.88 -2.20
CA THR A 83 9.59 14.61 -1.13
C THR A 83 10.39 13.35 -1.44
N GLY A 84 9.73 12.24 -1.81
CA GLY A 84 10.41 11.00 -2.19
C GLY A 84 11.38 11.21 -3.35
N MET A 85 10.95 11.92 -4.40
CA MET A 85 11.80 12.25 -5.55
C MET A 85 13.01 13.11 -5.15
N GLN A 86 12.85 14.08 -4.26
CA GLN A 86 13.95 14.93 -3.77
C GLN A 86 14.98 14.12 -2.97
N ILE A 87 14.54 13.22 -2.10
CA ILE A 87 15.45 12.34 -1.33
C ILE A 87 16.26 11.45 -2.29
N LEU A 88 15.61 10.83 -3.28
CA LEU A 88 16.28 10.00 -4.27
C LEU A 88 17.26 10.81 -5.13
N ALA A 89 16.86 11.99 -5.61
CA ALA A 89 17.71 12.89 -6.41
C ALA A 89 18.98 13.33 -5.65
N ARG A 90 18.90 13.45 -4.32
CA ARG A 90 20.04 13.76 -3.44
C ARG A 90 20.88 12.54 -3.05
N GLY A 91 20.60 11.36 -3.64
CA GLY A 91 21.33 10.13 -3.44
C GLY A 91 20.94 9.33 -2.20
N GLY A 92 19.76 9.57 -1.62
CA GLY A 92 19.10 8.65 -0.69
C GLY A 92 18.62 7.40 -1.42
N ASN A 93 18.43 6.29 -0.72
CA ASN A 93 17.87 5.07 -1.27
C ASN A 93 16.34 5.02 -1.14
N ALA A 94 15.71 3.95 -1.62
CA ALA A 94 14.25 3.82 -1.58
C ALA A 94 13.68 3.80 -0.15
N VAL A 95 14.43 3.29 0.84
CA VAL A 95 14.01 3.29 2.24
C VAL A 95 14.09 4.70 2.83
N ASP A 96 15.15 5.46 2.52
CA ASP A 96 15.26 6.87 2.94
C ASP A 96 14.07 7.69 2.43
N ALA A 97 13.72 7.52 1.14
CA ALA A 97 12.56 8.18 0.55
C ALA A 97 11.25 7.74 1.25
N ALA A 98 11.08 6.46 1.51
CA ALA A 98 9.89 5.92 2.16
C ALA A 98 9.71 6.45 3.60
N ILE A 99 10.80 6.62 4.36
CA ILE A 99 10.76 7.22 5.69
C ILE A 99 10.30 8.68 5.62
N ALA A 100 10.93 9.49 4.77
CA ALA A 100 10.56 10.90 4.61
C ALA A 100 9.09 11.04 4.18
N MET A 101 8.65 10.25 3.21
CA MET A 101 7.26 10.22 2.75
C MET A 101 6.28 9.83 3.86
N SER A 102 6.63 8.85 4.72
CA SER A 102 5.78 8.44 5.84
C SER A 102 5.50 9.59 6.81
N TYR A 103 6.51 10.40 7.13
CA TYR A 103 6.35 11.58 7.98
C TYR A 103 5.57 12.71 7.28
N VAL A 104 5.85 12.97 5.99
CA VAL A 104 5.11 14.00 5.21
C VAL A 104 3.63 13.63 5.09
N LEU A 105 3.30 12.37 4.81
CA LEU A 105 1.91 11.90 4.76
C LEU A 105 1.20 12.06 6.10
N GLY A 106 1.89 11.88 7.22
CA GLY A 106 1.35 12.17 8.54
C GLY A 106 0.98 13.64 8.77
N VAL A 107 1.58 14.55 8.02
CA VAL A 107 1.26 16.00 8.03
C VAL A 107 0.19 16.34 7.00
N CYS A 108 0.34 15.89 5.76
CA CYS A 108 -0.52 16.30 4.64
C CYS A 108 -1.80 15.44 4.51
N GLU A 109 -1.78 14.19 5.00
CA GLU A 109 -2.93 13.30 5.07
C GLU A 109 -3.22 12.81 6.50
N PRO A 110 -3.35 13.70 7.50
CA PRO A 110 -3.50 13.32 8.92
C PRO A 110 -4.78 12.53 9.21
N TYR A 111 -5.68 12.45 8.25
CA TYR A 111 -6.88 11.63 8.29
C TYR A 111 -6.62 10.15 7.98
N SER A 112 -5.49 9.81 7.34
CA SER A 112 -5.19 8.45 6.86
C SER A 112 -4.08 7.78 7.65
N SER A 113 -3.02 8.54 8.02
CA SER A 113 -1.83 8.04 8.69
C SER A 113 -1.17 9.11 9.55
N GLY A 114 -0.08 8.79 10.24
CA GLY A 114 0.68 9.73 11.06
C GLY A 114 1.30 9.09 12.29
N LEU A 115 1.87 9.92 13.19
CA LEU A 115 2.64 9.47 14.36
C LEU A 115 1.85 8.52 15.28
N GLY A 116 0.54 8.73 15.40
CA GLY A 116 -0.33 7.87 16.22
C GLY A 116 -0.84 6.62 15.49
N GLY A 117 -0.33 6.34 14.29
CA GLY A 117 -0.70 5.19 13.44
C GLY A 117 0.31 4.05 13.45
N SER A 118 0.14 3.18 12.48
CA SER A 118 0.91 1.94 12.30
C SER A 118 0.93 1.53 10.83
N GLY A 119 1.61 0.42 10.50
CA GLY A 119 1.64 -0.03 9.11
C GLY A 119 2.53 -1.25 8.87
N PHE A 120 2.77 -1.50 7.58
CA PHE A 120 3.69 -2.49 7.06
C PHE A 120 4.52 -1.92 5.92
N MET A 121 5.79 -2.32 5.86
CA MET A 121 6.70 -2.00 4.78
C MET A 121 7.29 -3.30 4.23
N VAL A 122 7.28 -3.47 2.91
CA VAL A 122 8.01 -4.54 2.22
C VAL A 122 9.19 -3.91 1.49
N VAL A 123 10.38 -4.44 1.72
CA VAL A 123 11.64 -3.95 1.14
C VAL A 123 12.29 -5.06 0.33
N TYR A 124 12.39 -4.91 -0.98
CA TYR A 124 13.17 -5.81 -1.83
C TYR A 124 14.60 -5.33 -1.96
N MET A 125 15.53 -6.22 -1.62
CA MET A 125 16.97 -6.00 -1.68
C MET A 125 17.56 -6.68 -2.92
N PRO A 126 17.94 -5.92 -3.96
CA PRO A 126 18.39 -6.51 -5.23
C PRO A 126 19.70 -7.30 -5.10
N ASP A 127 20.60 -6.89 -4.22
CA ASP A 127 21.88 -7.58 -4.00
C ASP A 127 21.70 -8.92 -3.26
N GLU A 128 20.65 -9.05 -2.46
CA GLU A 128 20.31 -10.26 -1.72
C GLU A 128 19.30 -11.13 -2.47
N GLN A 129 18.65 -10.58 -3.48
CA GLN A 129 17.57 -11.22 -4.26
C GLN A 129 16.42 -11.74 -3.37
N CYS A 130 16.13 -11.04 -2.30
CA CYS A 130 15.04 -11.36 -1.37
C CYS A 130 14.35 -10.08 -0.90
N ALA A 131 13.19 -10.24 -0.24
CA ALA A 131 12.48 -9.13 0.37
C ALA A 131 12.29 -9.37 1.87
N TYR A 132 12.15 -8.26 2.59
CA TYR A 132 11.85 -8.23 4.02
C TYR A 132 10.51 -7.58 4.26
N SER A 133 9.79 -8.08 5.27
CA SER A 133 8.56 -7.48 5.81
C SER A 133 8.88 -6.84 7.15
N LEU A 134 8.78 -5.52 7.23
CA LEU A 134 8.86 -4.77 8.48
C LEU A 134 7.42 -4.54 8.97
N ASN A 135 7.12 -5.11 10.13
CA ASN A 135 5.84 -5.01 10.80
C ASN A 135 5.95 -4.02 11.97
N TYR A 136 5.29 -2.88 11.82
CA TYR A 136 5.06 -1.88 12.87
C TYR A 136 3.57 -1.67 13.12
N ARG A 137 2.80 -2.78 13.11
CA ARG A 137 1.37 -2.78 13.46
C ARG A 137 1.17 -2.32 14.90
N ALA A 138 0.10 -1.58 15.15
CA ALA A 138 -0.27 -1.16 16.49
C ALA A 138 -0.55 -2.37 17.40
N THR A 139 -0.08 -2.30 18.66
CA THR A 139 -0.08 -3.40 19.62
C THR A 139 -1.00 -3.09 20.80
N ALA A 140 -1.77 -4.06 21.24
CA ALA A 140 -2.66 -3.92 22.39
C ALA A 140 -1.90 -3.63 23.69
N GLY A 141 -2.39 -2.70 24.50
CA GLY A 141 -1.88 -2.49 25.85
C GLY A 141 -2.33 -3.60 26.82
N SER A 142 -1.90 -3.47 28.07
CA SER A 142 -2.22 -4.41 29.16
C SER A 142 -3.70 -4.41 29.58
N ARG A 143 -4.47 -3.39 29.19
CA ARG A 143 -5.90 -3.24 29.43
C ARG A 143 -6.68 -3.37 28.14
N TYR A 144 -7.91 -3.91 28.22
CA TYR A 144 -8.83 -3.93 27.10
C TYR A 144 -9.03 -2.50 26.54
N PRO A 145 -8.80 -2.26 25.24
CA PRO A 145 -8.85 -0.92 24.65
C PRO A 145 -10.31 -0.48 24.42
N SER A 146 -11.00 -0.06 25.48
CA SER A 146 -12.39 0.42 25.38
C SER A 146 -12.55 1.70 24.56
N ASP A 147 -11.45 2.37 24.27
CA ASP A 147 -11.34 3.53 23.38
C ASP A 147 -10.76 3.17 22.00
N GLU A 148 -10.54 1.87 21.75
CA GLU A 148 -9.99 1.29 20.51
C GLU A 148 -8.55 1.73 20.18
N ILE A 149 -7.89 2.50 21.05
CA ILE A 149 -6.53 2.99 20.85
C ILE A 149 -5.53 1.90 21.25
N LEU A 150 -4.65 1.56 20.31
CA LEU A 150 -3.51 0.67 20.53
C LEU A 150 -2.21 1.46 20.47
N VAL A 151 -1.12 0.90 20.99
CA VAL A 151 0.21 1.53 20.97
C VAL A 151 0.62 1.80 19.54
N PRO A 152 0.90 3.07 19.16
CA PRO A 152 1.28 3.42 17.81
C PRO A 152 2.65 2.85 17.42
N GLY A 153 2.80 2.43 16.18
CA GLY A 153 4.04 1.79 15.72
C GLY A 153 4.86 2.58 14.71
N LEU A 154 4.30 3.63 14.07
CA LEU A 154 4.94 4.28 12.94
C LEU A 154 6.34 4.83 13.27
N VAL A 155 6.50 5.52 14.38
CA VAL A 155 7.78 6.17 14.75
C VAL A 155 8.89 5.11 14.93
N MET A 156 8.61 4.03 15.66
CA MET A 156 9.58 2.92 15.84
C MET A 156 9.85 2.19 14.50
N GLY A 157 8.80 2.02 13.68
CA GLY A 157 8.94 1.41 12.36
C GLY A 157 9.87 2.20 11.44
N MET A 158 9.78 3.52 11.43
CA MET A 158 10.65 4.37 10.63
C MET A 158 12.08 4.39 11.17
N GLU A 159 12.28 4.39 12.50
CA GLU A 159 13.61 4.28 13.11
C GLU A 159 14.25 2.93 12.79
N GLU A 160 13.50 1.83 12.87
CA GLU A 160 14.00 0.50 12.53
C GLU A 160 14.33 0.39 11.02
N ALA A 161 13.49 0.92 10.13
CA ALA A 161 13.78 0.96 8.70
C ALA A 161 15.09 1.72 8.40
N ALA A 162 15.32 2.85 9.08
CA ALA A 162 16.56 3.63 8.95
C ALA A 162 17.77 2.84 9.45
N ASN A 163 17.64 2.15 10.59
CA ASN A 163 18.72 1.35 11.17
C ASN A 163 19.09 0.14 10.31
N GLN A 164 18.11 -0.51 9.68
CA GLN A 164 18.33 -1.70 8.87
C GLN A 164 18.87 -1.37 7.47
N TRP A 165 18.31 -0.36 6.81
CA TRP A 165 18.53 -0.14 5.38
C TRP A 165 18.77 1.32 5.00
N GLY A 166 18.58 2.28 5.91
CA GLY A 166 18.73 3.71 5.63
C GLY A 166 20.19 4.11 5.37
N THR A 167 20.38 5.16 4.58
CA THR A 167 21.68 5.76 4.27
C THR A 167 21.78 7.22 4.69
N ARG A 168 20.65 7.84 5.04
CA ARG A 168 20.54 9.24 5.47
C ARG A 168 20.18 9.34 6.94
N SER A 169 20.50 10.46 7.55
CA SER A 169 20.13 10.70 8.94
C SER A 169 18.63 10.93 9.09
N MET A 170 18.04 10.50 10.21
CA MET A 170 16.63 10.80 10.52
C MET A 170 16.36 12.30 10.51
N ALA A 171 17.34 13.13 10.90
CA ALA A 171 17.21 14.59 10.82
C ALA A 171 16.91 15.06 9.39
N GLU A 172 17.70 14.60 8.40
CA GLU A 172 17.49 14.93 6.99
C GLU A 172 16.15 14.42 6.47
N LEU A 173 15.74 13.21 6.89
CA LEU A 173 14.53 12.56 6.42
C LEU A 173 13.25 13.17 7.01
N MET A 174 13.31 13.78 8.20
CA MET A 174 12.17 14.41 8.86
C MET A 174 12.02 15.91 8.51
N ASP A 175 13.09 16.59 8.04
CA ASP A 175 13.05 18.01 7.69
C ASP A 175 11.86 18.40 6.80
N PRO A 176 11.51 17.66 5.71
CA PRO A 176 10.38 18.02 4.86
C PRO A 176 9.03 18.03 5.61
N ALA A 177 8.81 17.04 6.48
CA ALA A 177 7.59 16.96 7.27
C ALA A 177 7.48 18.11 8.28
N ILE A 178 8.59 18.48 8.92
CA ILE A 178 8.67 19.63 9.82
C ILE A 178 8.38 20.94 9.07
N ASP A 179 8.93 21.07 7.85
CA ASP A 179 8.68 22.25 7.00
C ASP A 179 7.20 22.37 6.63
N TYR A 180 6.57 21.28 6.14
CA TYR A 180 5.13 21.27 5.85
C TYR A 180 4.27 21.52 7.10
N ALA A 181 4.65 21.02 8.27
CA ALA A 181 3.90 21.26 9.50
C ALA A 181 3.99 22.73 9.95
N ASN A 182 5.16 23.34 9.86
CA ASN A 182 5.42 24.70 10.34
C ASN A 182 5.05 25.80 9.33
N ASN A 183 5.29 25.55 8.04
CA ASN A 183 5.04 26.52 6.95
C ASN A 183 3.74 26.25 6.20
N GLY A 184 3.18 25.05 6.35
CA GLY A 184 1.89 24.62 5.83
C GLY A 184 1.95 23.97 4.45
N PHE A 185 0.84 23.31 4.11
CA PHE A 185 0.53 22.73 2.81
C PHE A 185 -0.83 23.22 2.32
N SER A 186 -1.11 23.10 1.02
CA SER A 186 -2.39 23.53 0.45
C SER A 186 -3.49 22.50 0.71
N ALA A 187 -4.61 22.91 1.32
CA ALA A 187 -5.76 22.05 1.51
C ALA A 187 -6.42 21.67 0.18
N THR A 188 -6.52 20.38 -0.09
CA THR A 188 -7.24 19.86 -1.27
C THR A 188 -8.73 19.74 -1.01
N GLU A 189 -9.53 19.59 -2.07
CA GLU A 189 -10.98 19.33 -1.96
C GLU A 189 -11.27 18.08 -1.11
N ASP A 190 -10.49 17.00 -1.29
CA ASP A 190 -10.64 15.77 -0.50
C ASP A 190 -10.32 15.98 0.99
N PHE A 191 -9.25 16.73 1.28
CA PHE A 191 -8.91 17.12 2.65
C PHE A 191 -10.07 17.86 3.32
N VAL A 192 -10.62 18.87 2.65
CA VAL A 192 -11.76 19.66 3.17
C VAL A 192 -13.00 18.79 3.40
N LYS A 193 -13.34 17.90 2.45
CA LYS A 193 -14.46 16.96 2.60
C LYS A 193 -14.30 16.06 3.83
N ARG A 194 -13.08 15.57 4.08
CA ARG A 194 -12.78 14.71 5.24
C ARG A 194 -12.84 15.45 6.55
N VAL A 195 -12.34 16.69 6.59
CA VAL A 195 -12.48 17.56 7.78
C VAL A 195 -13.95 17.85 8.07
N GLN A 196 -14.74 18.22 7.06
CA GLN A 196 -16.14 18.56 7.21
C GLN A 196 -17.03 17.37 7.61
N HIS A 197 -16.67 16.17 7.21
CA HIS A 197 -17.43 14.95 7.53
C HIS A 197 -17.33 14.58 9.02
N TYR A 198 -16.23 14.94 9.70
CA TYR A 198 -15.96 14.57 11.09
C TYR A 198 -16.03 15.82 12.02
N ALA A 199 -17.17 16.01 12.66
CA ALA A 199 -17.41 17.16 13.53
C ALA A 199 -16.38 17.33 14.67
N SER A 200 -15.87 16.21 15.23
CA SER A 200 -14.83 16.22 16.26
C SER A 200 -13.50 16.77 15.77
N VAL A 201 -13.20 16.58 14.49
CA VAL A 201 -11.98 17.11 13.84
C VAL A 201 -12.17 18.56 13.43
N SER A 202 -13.32 18.91 12.85
CA SER A 202 -13.62 20.28 12.45
C SER A 202 -13.74 21.23 13.64
N SER A 203 -13.90 20.70 14.88
CA SER A 203 -13.83 21.51 16.10
C SER A 203 -12.40 21.84 16.53
N ALA A 204 -11.37 21.18 15.98
CA ALA A 204 -9.99 21.54 16.24
C ALA A 204 -9.65 22.90 15.60
N PRO A 205 -8.98 23.81 16.32
CA PRO A 205 -8.75 25.18 15.82
C PRO A 205 -8.06 25.24 14.45
N VAL A 206 -7.14 24.34 14.18
CA VAL A 206 -6.36 24.29 12.92
C VAL A 206 -7.21 23.88 11.70
N PHE A 207 -8.34 23.20 11.92
CA PHE A 207 -9.20 22.68 10.85
C PHE A 207 -10.58 23.32 10.80
N SER A 208 -10.96 24.15 11.81
CA SER A 208 -12.35 24.60 12.03
C SER A 208 -12.99 25.34 10.85
N GLU A 209 -12.21 25.99 10.00
CA GLU A 209 -12.70 26.82 8.88
C GLU A 209 -11.94 26.58 7.58
N VAL A 210 -11.21 25.47 7.47
CA VAL A 210 -10.39 25.14 6.30
C VAL A 210 -11.24 25.02 5.03
N LYS A 211 -10.79 25.68 3.97
CA LYS A 211 -11.35 25.64 2.61
C LYS A 211 -10.29 25.15 1.62
N GLU A 212 -10.75 24.69 0.48
CA GLU A 212 -9.85 24.33 -0.63
C GLU A 212 -8.95 25.50 -1.00
N GLY A 213 -7.65 25.22 -1.13
CA GLY A 213 -6.62 26.21 -1.41
C GLY A 213 -6.07 26.96 -0.19
N ASP A 214 -6.68 26.80 0.99
CA ASP A 214 -6.12 27.39 2.21
C ASP A 214 -4.80 26.70 2.60
N THR A 215 -3.90 27.48 3.22
CA THR A 215 -2.67 26.93 3.80
C THR A 215 -2.96 26.37 5.19
N VAL A 216 -2.76 25.06 5.36
CA VAL A 216 -2.94 24.37 6.65
C VAL A 216 -1.62 24.29 7.38
N VAL A 217 -1.51 24.98 8.52
CA VAL A 217 -0.32 25.01 9.37
C VAL A 217 -0.59 24.27 10.67
N GLN A 218 0.32 23.35 11.05
CA GLN A 218 0.17 22.46 12.21
C GLN A 218 1.38 22.60 13.17
N THR A 219 1.58 23.79 13.72
CA THR A 219 2.78 24.12 14.55
C THR A 219 2.99 23.20 15.74
N GLN A 220 1.91 22.69 16.37
CA GLN A 220 2.04 21.72 17.46
C GLN A 220 2.62 20.40 16.96
N LEU A 221 2.15 19.90 15.82
CA LEU A 221 2.73 18.71 15.17
C LEU A 221 4.18 18.96 14.76
N GLY A 222 4.50 20.17 14.23
CA GLY A 222 5.86 20.58 13.91
C GLY A 222 6.80 20.46 15.11
N SER A 223 6.40 20.98 16.27
CA SER A 223 7.20 20.89 17.51
C SER A 223 7.37 19.44 17.99
N THR A 224 6.37 18.58 17.79
CA THR A 224 6.45 17.15 18.14
C THR A 224 7.43 16.44 17.20
N LEU A 225 7.39 16.71 15.89
CA LEU A 225 8.34 16.18 14.91
C LEU A 225 9.78 16.63 15.21
N GLU A 226 10.01 17.91 15.56
CA GLU A 226 11.33 18.44 15.98
C GLU A 226 11.85 17.71 17.24
N THR A 227 10.95 17.40 18.18
CA THR A 227 11.32 16.64 19.39
C THR A 227 11.76 15.22 19.03
N ILE A 228 11.01 14.52 18.16
CA ILE A 228 11.37 13.18 17.69
C ILE A 228 12.66 13.23 16.86
N GLN A 229 12.80 14.20 15.95
CA GLN A 229 14.00 14.39 15.14
C GLN A 229 15.27 14.52 16.01
N SER A 230 15.20 15.32 17.07
CA SER A 230 16.36 15.61 17.92
C SER A 230 16.69 14.53 18.94
N GLN A 231 15.70 13.73 19.39
CA GLN A 231 15.84 12.78 20.49
C GLN A 231 15.61 11.30 20.08
N GLY A 232 15.25 11.06 18.81
CA GLY A 232 14.93 9.72 18.30
C GLY A 232 13.56 9.21 18.78
N ALA A 233 13.25 7.96 18.43
CA ALA A 233 11.99 7.30 18.82
C ALA A 233 11.81 7.22 20.34
N ALA A 234 12.88 7.26 21.14
CA ALA A 234 12.81 7.28 22.59
C ALA A 234 11.95 8.45 23.13
N ALA A 235 11.94 9.62 22.46
CA ALA A 235 11.08 10.74 22.82
C ALA A 235 9.59 10.38 22.75
N PHE A 236 9.21 9.54 21.77
CA PHE A 236 7.83 9.10 21.58
C PHE A 236 7.43 8.01 22.56
N TYR A 237 8.29 7.00 22.81
CA TYR A 237 7.92 5.82 23.58
C TYR A 237 8.21 5.90 25.08
N THR A 238 9.16 6.73 25.49
CA THR A 238 9.57 6.85 26.92
C THR A 238 9.58 8.30 27.44
N GLY A 239 9.37 9.28 26.55
CA GLY A 239 9.39 10.70 26.86
C GLY A 239 8.04 11.29 27.32
N GLN A 240 7.91 12.62 27.14
CA GLN A 240 6.68 13.35 27.45
C GLN A 240 5.52 12.91 26.55
N ILE A 241 5.78 12.64 25.27
CA ILE A 241 4.77 12.20 24.30
C ILE A 241 4.07 10.91 24.79
N ALA A 242 4.83 9.95 25.34
CA ALA A 242 4.26 8.73 25.93
C ALA A 242 3.30 9.04 27.11
N GLN A 243 3.65 10.02 27.94
CA GLN A 243 2.81 10.44 29.06
C GLN A 243 1.51 11.09 28.58
N ASP A 244 1.59 11.88 27.51
CA ASP A 244 0.45 12.57 26.92
C ASP A 244 -0.49 11.58 26.22
N ILE A 245 0.05 10.58 25.49
CA ILE A 245 -0.72 9.45 24.94
C ILE A 245 -1.42 8.66 26.06
N ALA A 246 -0.69 8.29 27.11
CA ALA A 246 -1.25 7.55 28.25
C ALA A 246 -2.35 8.34 29.00
N SER A 247 -2.23 9.65 29.03
CA SER A 247 -3.24 10.54 29.65
C SER A 247 -4.52 10.64 28.82
N ALA A 248 -4.40 10.45 27.49
CA ALA A 248 -5.51 10.56 26.53
C ALA A 248 -6.16 9.21 26.20
N SER A 249 -5.60 8.08 26.64
CA SER A 249 -6.03 6.74 26.23
C SER A 249 -6.12 5.76 27.41
N THR A 250 -6.53 4.52 27.11
CA THR A 250 -6.49 3.40 28.07
C THR A 250 -5.09 2.81 28.26
N LEU A 251 -4.12 3.23 27.44
CA LEU A 251 -2.73 2.76 27.51
C LEU A 251 -2.02 3.29 28.74
N SER A 252 -1.09 2.53 29.27
CA SER A 252 -0.12 3.00 30.27
C SER A 252 1.19 3.40 29.60
N THR A 253 2.01 4.19 30.26
CA THR A 253 3.38 4.52 29.79
C THR A 253 4.24 3.27 29.69
N ALA A 254 3.98 2.22 30.47
CA ALA A 254 4.66 0.94 30.35
C ALA A 254 4.28 0.20 29.05
N ASP A 255 2.98 0.17 28.70
CA ASP A 255 2.53 -0.42 27.45
C ASP A 255 3.21 0.25 26.23
N ILE A 256 3.35 1.58 26.28
CA ILE A 256 3.98 2.35 25.20
C ILE A 256 5.48 2.09 25.15
N ALA A 257 6.16 2.04 26.29
CA ALA A 257 7.61 1.81 26.37
C ALA A 257 8.02 0.39 25.95
N ASP A 258 7.14 -0.60 26.12
CA ASP A 258 7.40 -2.00 25.77
C ASP A 258 7.15 -2.31 24.29
N TYR A 259 6.73 -1.31 23.48
CA TYR A 259 6.45 -1.51 22.05
C TYR A 259 7.68 -1.97 21.27
N GLN A 260 7.48 -2.96 20.41
CA GLN A 260 8.51 -3.53 19.55
C GLN A 260 8.00 -3.66 18.11
N VAL A 261 8.90 -3.53 17.14
CA VAL A 261 8.67 -3.86 15.73
C VAL A 261 9.26 -5.22 15.42
N SER A 262 8.84 -5.85 14.33
CA SER A 262 9.46 -7.08 13.84
C SER A 262 9.87 -6.95 12.38
N VAL A 263 11.01 -7.56 12.05
CA VAL A 263 11.52 -7.71 10.68
C VAL A 263 11.65 -9.20 10.39
N THR A 264 10.96 -9.66 9.35
CA THR A 264 11.02 -11.05 8.89
C THR A 264 11.38 -11.09 7.41
N GLN A 265 11.87 -12.22 6.91
CA GLN A 265 11.90 -12.42 5.47
C GLN A 265 10.47 -12.44 4.96
N ALA A 266 10.19 -11.65 3.91
CA ALA A 266 8.83 -11.53 3.38
C ALA A 266 8.34 -12.89 2.83
N PRO A 267 7.11 -13.31 3.16
CA PRO A 267 6.51 -14.48 2.54
C PRO A 267 6.45 -14.31 1.02
N SER A 268 6.66 -15.41 0.31
CA SER A 268 6.71 -15.35 -1.15
C SER A 268 6.09 -16.58 -1.82
N VAL A 269 5.70 -16.39 -3.09
CA VAL A 269 5.25 -17.47 -3.99
C VAL A 269 5.85 -17.28 -5.38
N SER A 270 6.13 -18.38 -6.06
CA SER A 270 6.40 -18.35 -7.51
C SER A 270 5.07 -18.17 -8.26
N TYR A 271 5.06 -17.29 -9.25
CA TYR A 271 3.92 -17.00 -10.10
C TYR A 271 4.36 -16.75 -11.55
N GLY A 272 4.18 -17.72 -12.43
CA GLY A 272 4.78 -17.69 -13.77
C GLY A 272 6.30 -17.46 -13.68
N ASP A 273 6.80 -16.45 -14.40
CA ASP A 273 8.21 -16.05 -14.39
C ASP A 273 8.56 -15.07 -13.25
N TYR A 274 7.66 -14.84 -12.33
CA TYR A 274 7.81 -13.89 -11.20
C TYR A 274 7.91 -14.60 -9.85
N THR A 275 8.59 -13.96 -8.92
CA THR A 275 8.45 -14.20 -7.48
C THR A 275 7.68 -13.03 -6.87
N LEU A 276 6.57 -13.32 -6.21
CA LEU A 276 5.78 -12.33 -5.48
C LEU A 276 6.16 -12.36 -4.01
N TYR A 277 6.49 -11.20 -3.45
CA TYR A 277 6.76 -10.98 -2.04
C TYR A 277 5.67 -10.10 -1.44
N ALA A 278 5.23 -10.38 -0.22
CA ALA A 278 4.19 -9.60 0.44
C ALA A 278 4.51 -9.36 1.91
N SER A 279 3.79 -8.43 2.54
CA SER A 279 3.86 -8.25 3.99
C SER A 279 3.38 -9.51 4.73
N ASP A 280 4.06 -9.80 5.85
CA ASP A 280 3.79 -10.98 6.68
C ASP A 280 2.58 -10.78 7.61
N ALA A 281 2.14 -11.84 8.28
CA ALA A 281 1.05 -11.77 9.26
C ALA A 281 1.38 -10.77 10.40
N PRO A 282 0.36 -10.12 10.95
CA PRO A 282 -1.08 -10.28 10.74
C PRO A 282 -1.66 -9.46 9.56
N SER A 283 -0.85 -9.13 8.56
CA SER A 283 -1.30 -8.45 7.34
C SER A 283 -1.91 -9.41 6.32
N SER A 284 -2.70 -8.86 5.37
CA SER A 284 -3.31 -9.64 4.28
C SER A 284 -2.41 -9.83 3.05
N GLY A 285 -1.10 -9.63 3.17
CA GLY A 285 -0.15 -9.99 2.13
C GLY A 285 -0.29 -11.47 1.73
N ILE A 286 -0.35 -12.36 2.71
CA ILE A 286 -0.62 -13.81 2.50
C ILE A 286 -1.91 -14.04 1.71
N THR A 287 -2.97 -13.29 2.01
CA THR A 287 -4.26 -13.42 1.29
C THR A 287 -4.10 -13.09 -0.20
N VAL A 288 -3.32 -12.05 -0.53
CA VAL A 288 -3.03 -11.72 -1.94
C VAL A 288 -2.23 -12.82 -2.61
N LEU A 289 -1.18 -13.33 -1.96
CA LEU A 289 -0.38 -14.46 -2.50
C LEU A 289 -1.25 -15.70 -2.74
N GLN A 290 -2.14 -16.03 -1.80
CA GLN A 290 -3.10 -17.13 -1.96
C GLN A 290 -4.05 -16.90 -3.14
N MET A 291 -4.60 -15.69 -3.30
CA MET A 291 -5.48 -15.37 -4.43
C MET A 291 -4.76 -15.49 -5.78
N MET A 292 -3.49 -15.07 -5.87
CA MET A 292 -2.69 -15.22 -7.07
C MET A 292 -2.48 -16.70 -7.42
N LYS A 293 -2.11 -17.55 -6.45
CA LYS A 293 -1.94 -18.99 -6.63
C LYS A 293 -3.27 -19.71 -6.96
N LEU A 294 -4.37 -19.28 -6.34
CA LEU A 294 -5.72 -19.79 -6.68
C LEU A 294 -6.12 -19.43 -8.12
N ALA A 295 -5.72 -18.26 -8.62
CA ALA A 295 -5.97 -17.87 -10.01
C ALA A 295 -5.26 -18.80 -11.01
N GLU A 296 -4.01 -19.21 -10.71
CA GLU A 296 -3.31 -20.25 -11.50
C GLU A 296 -4.04 -21.60 -11.41
N THR A 297 -4.37 -22.04 -10.19
CA THR A 297 -5.04 -23.33 -9.95
C THR A 297 -6.39 -23.42 -10.64
N PHE A 298 -7.18 -22.36 -10.66
CA PHE A 298 -8.47 -22.29 -11.33
C PHE A 298 -8.37 -21.95 -12.82
N GLN A 299 -7.16 -21.75 -13.35
CA GLN A 299 -6.92 -21.38 -14.74
C GLN A 299 -7.75 -20.15 -15.14
N MET A 300 -7.57 -19.04 -14.39
CA MET A 300 -8.32 -17.80 -14.63
C MET A 300 -8.18 -17.35 -16.08
N PRO A 301 -9.26 -17.22 -16.84
CA PRO A 301 -9.19 -16.78 -18.23
C PRO A 301 -8.85 -15.29 -18.33
N SER A 302 -8.29 -14.87 -19.46
CA SER A 302 -8.11 -13.45 -19.75
C SER A 302 -9.48 -12.75 -19.86
N PRO A 303 -9.63 -11.56 -19.23
CA PRO A 303 -10.87 -10.80 -19.35
C PRO A 303 -11.21 -10.37 -20.79
N SER A 304 -10.21 -10.29 -21.68
CA SER A 304 -10.41 -9.99 -23.11
C SER A 304 -10.93 -11.19 -23.92
N GLU A 305 -10.72 -12.42 -23.44
CA GLU A 305 -11.16 -13.66 -24.10
C GLU A 305 -12.48 -14.18 -23.53
N ASP A 306 -12.61 -14.18 -22.19
CA ASP A 306 -13.81 -14.63 -21.48
C ASP A 306 -14.03 -13.78 -20.21
N ALA A 307 -14.64 -12.63 -20.37
CA ALA A 307 -14.91 -11.71 -19.25
C ALA A 307 -15.84 -12.31 -18.19
N ALA A 308 -16.78 -13.16 -18.59
CA ALA A 308 -17.69 -13.81 -17.65
C ALA A 308 -16.97 -14.87 -16.81
N GLY A 309 -16.17 -15.71 -17.44
CA GLY A 309 -15.31 -16.69 -16.76
C GLY A 309 -14.27 -16.04 -15.86
N TYR A 310 -13.68 -14.90 -16.30
CA TYR A 310 -12.77 -14.09 -15.48
C TYR A 310 -13.45 -13.65 -14.17
N LEU A 311 -14.63 -13.02 -14.24
CA LEU A 311 -15.36 -12.55 -13.06
C LEU A 311 -15.78 -13.70 -12.13
N GLN A 312 -16.25 -14.82 -12.69
CA GLN A 312 -16.60 -16.00 -11.89
C GLN A 312 -15.39 -16.56 -11.15
N THR A 313 -14.24 -16.64 -11.83
CA THR A 313 -12.99 -17.14 -11.24
C THR A 313 -12.43 -16.14 -10.22
N LEU A 314 -12.45 -14.84 -10.51
CA LEU A 314 -12.05 -13.80 -9.58
C LEU A 314 -12.87 -13.88 -8.29
N LYS A 315 -14.21 -14.00 -8.41
CA LYS A 315 -15.09 -14.23 -7.27
C LYS A 315 -14.65 -15.44 -6.45
N LYS A 316 -14.40 -16.56 -7.12
CA LYS A 316 -14.01 -17.80 -6.44
C LYS A 316 -12.68 -17.64 -5.70
N CYS A 317 -11.67 -17.02 -6.31
CA CYS A 317 -10.38 -16.73 -5.66
C CYS A 317 -10.56 -15.88 -4.41
N GLN A 318 -11.28 -14.76 -4.53
CA GLN A 318 -11.53 -13.83 -3.42
C GLN A 318 -12.28 -14.53 -2.29
N GLN A 319 -13.39 -15.21 -2.56
CA GLN A 319 -14.17 -15.90 -1.52
C GLN A 319 -13.37 -17.01 -0.82
N THR A 320 -12.58 -17.78 -1.57
CA THR A 320 -11.77 -18.87 -1.01
C THR A 320 -10.67 -18.35 -0.10
N ALA A 321 -9.90 -17.33 -0.54
CA ALA A 321 -8.83 -16.76 0.25
C ALA A 321 -9.34 -15.97 1.46
N TYR A 322 -10.45 -15.24 1.31
CA TYR A 322 -11.05 -14.50 2.45
C TYR A 322 -11.61 -15.43 3.51
N ALA A 323 -12.22 -16.56 3.13
CA ALA A 323 -12.66 -17.56 4.10
C ALA A 323 -11.51 -18.16 4.91
N ALA A 324 -10.31 -18.23 4.33
CA ALA A 324 -9.13 -18.74 5.03
C ALA A 324 -8.52 -17.73 6.03
N ARG A 325 -8.82 -16.43 5.93
CA ARG A 325 -8.21 -15.38 6.76
C ARG A 325 -8.34 -15.62 8.25
N SER A 326 -9.47 -16.16 8.71
CA SER A 326 -9.70 -16.48 10.12
C SER A 326 -8.69 -17.49 10.70
N HIS A 327 -7.95 -18.19 9.85
CA HIS A 327 -6.97 -19.21 10.23
C HIS A 327 -5.54 -18.88 9.78
N THR A 328 -5.39 -18.02 8.77
CA THR A 328 -4.08 -17.67 8.19
C THR A 328 -3.53 -16.32 8.67
N LEU A 329 -4.40 -15.43 9.14
CA LEU A 329 -3.98 -14.12 9.66
C LEU A 329 -4.07 -14.10 11.17
N VAL A 330 -2.96 -14.44 11.78
CA VAL A 330 -2.75 -14.49 13.24
C VAL A 330 -1.57 -13.60 13.61
N ASP A 331 -1.49 -13.20 14.87
CA ASP A 331 -0.27 -12.58 15.37
C ASP A 331 0.77 -13.68 15.64
N PRO A 332 1.91 -13.69 14.92
CA PRO A 332 2.93 -14.74 15.07
C PRO A 332 3.55 -14.81 16.47
N ALA A 333 3.41 -13.78 17.30
CA ALA A 333 3.88 -13.80 18.68
C ALA A 333 2.94 -14.56 19.64
N PHE A 334 1.70 -14.81 19.22
CA PHE A 334 0.64 -15.41 20.05
C PHE A 334 0.19 -16.78 19.56
N ASP A 335 0.37 -17.06 18.29
CA ASP A 335 -0.13 -18.28 17.66
C ASP A 335 0.97 -18.94 16.84
N ASP A 336 0.94 -20.26 16.72
CA ASP A 336 1.87 -21.00 15.87
C ASP A 336 1.61 -20.67 14.40
N TYR A 337 2.58 -20.03 13.76
CA TYR A 337 2.45 -19.46 12.43
C TYR A 337 3.67 -19.77 11.56
N ASP A 338 3.40 -20.28 10.37
CA ASP A 338 4.39 -20.52 9.34
C ASP A 338 3.87 -20.03 7.98
N SER A 339 4.38 -18.89 7.53
CA SER A 339 4.00 -18.30 6.24
C SER A 339 4.30 -19.22 5.06
N SER A 340 5.38 -20.02 5.15
CA SER A 340 5.76 -20.97 4.10
C SER A 340 4.76 -22.10 3.93
N TYR A 341 4.13 -22.53 5.03
CA TYR A 341 3.04 -23.50 4.99
C TYR A 341 1.80 -22.91 4.28
N TYR A 342 1.38 -21.71 4.66
CA TYR A 342 0.17 -21.06 4.12
C TYR A 342 0.30 -20.61 2.67
N THR A 343 1.51 -20.52 2.14
CA THR A 343 1.81 -20.20 0.73
C THR A 343 2.23 -21.42 -0.09
N SER A 344 2.33 -22.61 0.53
CA SER A 344 2.72 -23.84 -0.17
C SER A 344 1.67 -24.30 -1.18
N ASP A 345 2.12 -24.95 -2.26
CA ASP A 345 1.22 -25.49 -3.28
C ASP A 345 0.19 -26.48 -2.69
N GLY A 346 0.62 -27.34 -1.73
CA GLY A 346 -0.28 -28.28 -1.08
C GLY A 346 -1.39 -27.62 -0.26
N TYR A 347 -1.08 -26.51 0.42
CA TYR A 347 -2.09 -25.72 1.13
C TYR A 347 -3.07 -25.05 0.14
N ILE A 348 -2.57 -24.46 -0.92
CA ILE A 348 -3.38 -23.81 -1.98
C ILE A 348 -4.31 -24.82 -2.67
N GLU A 349 -3.81 -26.03 -3.00
CA GLU A 349 -4.64 -27.12 -3.55
C GLU A 349 -5.76 -27.52 -2.57
N GLY A 350 -5.44 -27.60 -1.27
CA GLY A 350 -6.43 -27.84 -0.21
C GLY A 350 -7.49 -26.76 -0.15
N LEU A 351 -7.10 -25.48 -0.22
CA LEU A 351 -8.04 -24.36 -0.30
C LEU A 351 -8.92 -24.43 -1.55
N ALA A 352 -8.32 -24.72 -2.71
CA ALA A 352 -9.04 -24.80 -3.99
C ALA A 352 -10.09 -25.92 -4.00
N ALA A 353 -9.83 -27.02 -3.27
CA ALA A 353 -10.76 -28.15 -3.11
C ALA A 353 -11.84 -27.90 -2.06
N SER A 354 -11.67 -26.94 -1.16
CA SER A 354 -12.64 -26.63 -0.11
C SER A 354 -13.88 -25.95 -0.69
N ALA A 355 -15.06 -26.20 -0.08
CA ALA A 355 -16.23 -25.38 -0.39
C ALA A 355 -15.99 -23.95 0.13
N ALA A 356 -16.29 -22.94 -0.68
CA ALA A 356 -16.21 -21.55 -0.22
C ALA A 356 -17.13 -21.35 1.00
N ALA A 357 -16.52 -21.02 2.14
CA ALA A 357 -17.26 -20.64 3.33
C ALA A 357 -17.79 -19.21 3.19
N PRO A 358 -18.83 -18.81 3.93
CA PRO A 358 -19.21 -17.41 4.02
C PRO A 358 -18.01 -16.59 4.50
N VAL A 359 -17.76 -15.46 3.84
CA VAL A 359 -16.74 -14.49 4.28
C VAL A 359 -17.23 -13.88 5.59
N GLU A 360 -16.44 -13.96 6.66
CA GLU A 360 -16.73 -13.22 7.89
C GLU A 360 -16.63 -11.72 7.58
N SER A 361 -17.61 -10.94 8.02
CA SER A 361 -17.54 -9.49 7.98
C SER A 361 -16.40 -9.02 8.90
N ASP A 362 -15.44 -8.33 8.32
CA ASP A 362 -14.34 -7.71 9.05
C ASP A 362 -14.57 -6.20 9.06
N PRO A 363 -14.68 -5.57 10.23
CA PRO A 363 -15.14 -4.19 10.35
C PRO A 363 -14.11 -3.14 9.91
N GLU A 364 -12.94 -3.54 9.40
CA GLU A 364 -11.90 -2.59 9.01
C GLU A 364 -12.42 -1.58 7.98
N ARG A 365 -12.51 -0.32 8.40
CA ARG A 365 -13.01 0.79 7.60
C ARG A 365 -11.90 1.41 6.75
N GLN A 366 -12.28 2.28 5.82
CA GLN A 366 -11.51 2.61 4.62
C GLN A 366 -10.65 3.86 4.77
N CYS A 367 -9.65 3.88 5.65
CA CYS A 367 -8.71 4.98 5.67
C CYS A 367 -7.29 4.50 5.89
N THR A 368 -6.50 4.62 4.87
CA THR A 368 -5.14 4.08 4.79
C THR A 368 -4.38 4.92 3.77
N THR A 369 -3.09 5.02 3.92
CA THR A 369 -2.17 5.64 2.96
C THR A 369 -1.29 4.58 2.34
N GLN A 370 -1.18 4.60 1.02
CA GLN A 370 -0.34 3.69 0.24
C GLN A 370 0.65 4.48 -0.59
N PHE A 371 1.90 4.01 -0.63
CA PHE A 371 2.91 4.54 -1.54
C PHE A 371 3.98 3.51 -1.87
N SER A 372 4.66 3.72 -2.99
CA SER A 372 5.70 2.83 -3.50
C SER A 372 6.88 3.63 -4.02
N VAL A 373 8.09 3.10 -3.86
CA VAL A 373 9.36 3.71 -4.27
C VAL A 373 10.24 2.68 -4.93
N ILE A 374 10.92 3.06 -6.01
CA ILE A 374 12.03 2.31 -6.59
C ILE A 374 13.21 3.24 -6.80
N ASP A 375 14.42 2.85 -6.37
CA ASP A 375 15.64 3.63 -6.55
C ASP A 375 16.48 3.15 -7.73
N GLY A 376 17.52 3.93 -8.06
CA GLY A 376 18.40 3.66 -9.18
C GLY A 376 19.22 2.37 -9.07
N ASN A 377 19.38 1.80 -7.88
CA ASN A 377 20.02 0.50 -7.66
C ASN A 377 19.02 -0.66 -7.77
N GLY A 378 17.73 -0.34 -7.85
CA GLY A 378 16.66 -1.32 -7.97
C GLY A 378 16.17 -1.85 -6.63
N MET A 379 16.48 -1.22 -5.52
CA MET A 379 15.75 -1.43 -4.27
C MET A 379 14.31 -0.97 -4.46
N VAL A 380 13.35 -1.79 -4.03
CA VAL A 380 11.92 -1.46 -4.10
C VAL A 380 11.34 -1.47 -2.71
N VAL A 381 10.61 -0.40 -2.38
CA VAL A 381 9.91 -0.27 -1.09
C VAL A 381 8.42 -0.03 -1.35
N ASN A 382 7.60 -0.82 -0.68
CA ASN A 382 6.15 -0.73 -0.76
C ASN A 382 5.56 -0.60 0.63
N VAL A 383 4.81 0.48 0.90
CA VAL A 383 4.39 0.86 2.25
C VAL A 383 2.90 1.10 2.31
N THR A 384 2.29 0.59 3.37
CA THR A 384 0.91 0.91 3.73
C THR A 384 0.83 1.34 5.19
N ASN A 385 0.52 2.61 5.43
CA ASN A 385 0.35 3.22 6.76
C ASN A 385 -1.12 3.49 7.05
N THR A 386 -1.54 3.41 8.32
CA THR A 386 -2.94 3.59 8.70
C THR A 386 -3.15 4.08 10.13
N LEU A 387 -4.20 4.86 10.32
CA LEU A 387 -4.84 5.12 11.62
C LEU A 387 -6.00 4.15 11.90
N SER A 388 -6.30 3.23 11.00
CA SER A 388 -7.48 2.37 10.84
C SER A 388 -8.65 3.12 10.21
N ASP A 389 -9.46 3.86 10.94
CA ASP A 389 -10.52 4.72 10.37
C ASP A 389 -9.98 6.12 10.03
N SER A 390 -10.77 6.89 9.27
CA SER A 390 -10.46 8.31 9.02
C SER A 390 -10.35 9.07 10.35
N TRP A 391 -9.21 9.71 10.57
CA TRP A 391 -8.85 10.40 11.80
C TRP A 391 -8.69 9.47 13.02
N GLY A 392 -8.60 8.16 12.80
CA GLY A 392 -8.44 7.16 13.86
C GLY A 392 -9.54 7.27 14.92
N SER A 393 -9.14 7.37 16.19
CA SER A 393 -10.05 7.60 17.32
C SER A 393 -10.62 9.02 17.40
N CYS A 394 -10.25 9.92 16.48
CA CYS A 394 -10.50 11.36 16.55
C CYS A 394 -9.91 12.05 17.79
N LYS A 395 -9.08 11.38 18.58
CA LYS A 395 -8.36 11.99 19.71
C LYS A 395 -7.01 12.52 19.24
N GLN A 396 -6.78 13.80 19.45
CA GLN A 396 -5.53 14.46 19.12
C GLN A 396 -4.64 14.59 20.37
N VAL A 397 -3.37 14.27 20.23
CA VAL A 397 -2.31 14.42 21.23
C VAL A 397 -1.13 15.09 20.55
N ASP A 398 -0.57 16.15 21.10
CA ASP A 398 0.63 16.83 20.60
C ASP A 398 0.60 17.15 19.09
N GLY A 399 -0.59 17.44 18.56
CA GLY A 399 -0.82 17.79 17.17
C GLY A 399 -1.06 16.60 16.23
N PHE A 400 -0.94 15.35 16.66
CA PHE A 400 -1.25 14.16 15.85
C PHE A 400 -2.47 13.39 16.37
N TYR A 401 -3.10 12.59 15.51
CA TYR A 401 -4.26 11.76 15.85
C TYR A 401 -3.84 10.35 16.26
N LEU A 402 -4.50 9.79 17.28
CA LEU A 402 -4.31 8.42 17.73
C LEU A 402 -5.21 7.48 16.91
N ASN A 403 -4.68 6.30 16.60
CA ASN A 403 -5.40 5.25 15.89
C ASN A 403 -6.62 4.73 16.67
N ASN A 404 -7.49 3.98 15.98
CA ASN A 404 -8.56 3.18 16.57
C ASN A 404 -8.45 1.70 16.17
N THR A 405 -7.23 1.21 16.09
CA THR A 405 -6.89 -0.13 15.59
C THR A 405 -7.48 -1.25 16.45
N GLY A 406 -7.84 -0.96 17.71
CA GLY A 406 -8.50 -1.92 18.59
C GLY A 406 -9.84 -2.43 18.06
N SER A 407 -10.52 -1.66 17.19
CA SER A 407 -11.74 -2.10 16.49
C SER A 407 -11.53 -3.30 15.57
N ASN A 408 -10.29 -3.61 15.20
CA ASN A 408 -9.95 -4.74 14.32
C ASN A 408 -9.84 -6.07 15.09
N PHE A 409 -9.91 -6.09 16.41
CA PHE A 409 -10.04 -7.32 17.16
C PHE A 409 -11.44 -7.92 16.97
N SER A 410 -11.50 -9.26 16.98
CA SER A 410 -12.76 -10.00 16.98
C SER A 410 -13.24 -10.21 18.41
N ASP A 411 -14.55 -10.39 18.60
CA ASP A 411 -15.14 -10.67 19.93
C ASP A 411 -14.65 -12.00 20.53
N SER A 412 -14.19 -12.93 19.69
CA SER A 412 -13.73 -14.25 20.09
C SER A 412 -12.81 -14.87 19.04
N GLY A 413 -12.18 -16.00 19.38
CA GLY A 413 -11.31 -16.75 18.48
C GLY A 413 -9.89 -16.21 18.45
N ILE A 414 -9.14 -16.61 17.44
CA ILE A 414 -7.70 -16.37 17.32
C ILE A 414 -7.33 -14.88 17.20
N ASN A 415 -8.23 -14.06 16.68
CA ASN A 415 -8.05 -12.59 16.59
C ASN A 415 -8.73 -11.83 17.74
N ALA A 416 -9.08 -12.51 18.84
CA ALA A 416 -9.59 -11.83 20.03
C ALA A 416 -8.47 -11.04 20.73
N TYR A 417 -8.89 -10.01 21.46
CA TYR A 417 -7.95 -9.20 22.25
C TYR A 417 -7.17 -10.06 23.25
N GLU A 418 -5.86 -9.84 23.26
CA GLU A 418 -4.93 -10.22 24.31
C GLU A 418 -3.92 -9.09 24.53
N ALA A 419 -3.41 -8.93 25.75
CA ALA A 419 -2.41 -7.90 26.04
C ALA A 419 -1.13 -8.17 25.25
N GLY A 420 -0.61 -7.14 24.56
CA GLY A 420 0.57 -7.25 23.68
C GLY A 420 0.27 -7.74 22.27
N LYS A 421 -0.95 -8.13 21.94
CA LYS A 421 -1.33 -8.71 20.65
C LYS A 421 -1.58 -7.64 19.58
N GLN A 422 -1.27 -7.97 18.34
CA GLN A 422 -1.59 -7.19 17.15
C GLN A 422 -2.85 -7.75 16.46
N PRO A 423 -3.89 -6.94 16.21
CA PRO A 423 -5.04 -7.41 15.45
C PRO A 423 -4.72 -7.58 13.96
N ARG A 424 -5.36 -8.54 13.30
CA ARG A 424 -5.25 -8.73 11.86
C ARG A 424 -5.68 -7.48 11.10
N THR A 425 -5.17 -7.35 9.86
CA THR A 425 -5.51 -6.20 8.98
C THR A 425 -5.63 -6.65 7.52
N HIS A 426 -6.28 -5.81 6.71
CA HIS A 426 -6.36 -5.98 5.26
C HIS A 426 -5.18 -5.33 4.50
N ILE A 427 -4.28 -4.64 5.18
CA ILE A 427 -3.05 -4.10 4.57
C ILE A 427 -2.32 -5.21 3.82
N ALA A 428 -1.91 -4.94 2.57
CA ALA A 428 -1.31 -5.94 1.71
C ALA A 428 -0.38 -5.31 0.63
N PRO A 429 0.73 -4.66 0.99
CA PRO A 429 1.73 -4.26 0.02
C PRO A 429 2.41 -5.50 -0.58
N VAL A 430 2.55 -5.53 -1.92
CA VAL A 430 3.14 -6.64 -2.68
C VAL A 430 4.22 -6.13 -3.61
N ILE A 431 5.31 -6.88 -3.75
CA ILE A 431 6.36 -6.65 -4.74
C ILE A 431 6.50 -7.91 -5.61
N ALA A 432 6.46 -7.74 -6.93
CA ALA A 432 6.74 -8.79 -7.90
C ALA A 432 8.12 -8.56 -8.52
N VAL A 433 8.91 -9.62 -8.65
CA VAL A 433 10.25 -9.61 -9.25
C VAL A 433 10.31 -10.67 -10.33
N GLY A 434 10.54 -10.25 -11.57
CA GLY A 434 10.64 -11.12 -12.73
C GLY A 434 12.03 -11.75 -12.89
N ALA A 435 12.09 -12.91 -13.49
CA ALA A 435 13.34 -13.60 -13.82
C ALA A 435 14.21 -12.79 -14.81
N ASP A 436 13.61 -11.89 -15.59
CA ASP A 436 14.27 -10.95 -16.49
C ASP A 436 14.84 -9.71 -15.78
N GLY A 437 14.61 -9.58 -14.46
CA GLY A 437 15.00 -8.45 -13.65
C GLY A 437 13.94 -7.34 -13.54
N SER A 438 12.77 -7.50 -14.19
CA SER A 438 11.64 -6.58 -14.01
C SER A 438 11.14 -6.57 -12.57
N ARG A 439 10.60 -5.44 -12.12
CA ARG A 439 10.11 -5.24 -10.76
C ARG A 439 8.83 -4.43 -10.76
N LEU A 440 7.92 -4.76 -9.87
CA LEU A 440 6.63 -4.09 -9.75
C LEU A 440 6.23 -4.07 -8.27
N ALA A 441 5.99 -2.91 -7.71
CA ALA A 441 5.37 -2.76 -6.40
C ALA A 441 3.93 -2.28 -6.57
N VAL A 442 2.98 -2.95 -5.94
CA VAL A 442 1.55 -2.63 -6.01
C VAL A 442 0.94 -2.65 -4.62
N GLY A 443 0.21 -1.62 -4.28
CA GLY A 443 -0.56 -1.55 -3.06
C GLY A 443 -1.76 -0.62 -3.20
N SER A 444 -2.65 -0.65 -2.24
CA SER A 444 -3.86 0.19 -2.21
C SER A 444 -4.27 0.51 -0.78
N PRO A 445 -4.78 1.70 -0.48
CA PRO A 445 -5.63 1.91 0.68
C PRO A 445 -7.02 1.31 0.41
N GLY A 446 -7.87 1.17 1.43
CA GLY A 446 -9.27 0.78 1.21
C GLY A 446 -9.86 -0.20 2.24
N GLY A 447 -9.18 -0.47 3.35
CA GLY A 447 -9.68 -1.41 4.36
C GLY A 447 -9.92 -2.80 3.77
N SER A 448 -11.10 -3.40 3.98
CA SER A 448 -11.42 -4.76 3.57
C SER A 448 -11.31 -5.05 2.06
N VAL A 449 -11.27 -4.02 1.21
CA VAL A 449 -11.16 -4.20 -0.24
C VAL A 449 -9.71 -4.26 -0.74
N ILE A 450 -8.71 -3.94 0.09
CA ILE A 450 -7.30 -3.84 -0.33
C ILE A 450 -6.82 -5.08 -1.10
N PRO A 451 -6.92 -6.32 -0.58
CA PRO A 451 -6.46 -7.49 -1.32
C PRO A 451 -7.26 -7.71 -2.62
N GLN A 452 -8.55 -7.32 -2.63
CA GLN A 452 -9.45 -7.46 -3.79
C GLN A 452 -9.11 -6.46 -4.92
N VAL A 453 -8.39 -5.38 -4.60
CA VAL A 453 -7.92 -4.37 -5.56
C VAL A 453 -6.50 -4.70 -6.04
N VAL A 454 -5.62 -5.08 -5.12
CA VAL A 454 -4.21 -5.37 -5.43
C VAL A 454 -4.07 -6.59 -6.34
N MET A 455 -4.79 -7.68 -6.04
CA MET A 455 -4.70 -8.92 -6.80
C MET A 455 -5.08 -8.77 -8.28
N PRO A 456 -6.21 -8.16 -8.67
CA PRO A 456 -6.55 -7.99 -10.09
C PRO A 456 -5.57 -7.11 -10.86
N VAL A 457 -5.00 -6.08 -10.24
CA VAL A 457 -3.95 -5.25 -10.88
C VAL A 457 -2.72 -6.10 -11.18
N LEU A 458 -2.22 -6.86 -10.20
CA LEU A 458 -1.12 -7.80 -10.42
C LEU A 458 -1.45 -8.83 -11.50
N GLN A 459 -2.63 -9.44 -11.43
CA GLN A 459 -3.09 -10.44 -12.39
C GLN A 459 -3.12 -9.90 -13.83
N ASN A 460 -3.68 -8.72 -14.03
CA ASN A 460 -3.78 -8.09 -15.35
C ASN A 460 -2.39 -7.80 -15.94
N ILE A 461 -1.47 -7.27 -15.14
CA ILE A 461 -0.11 -6.97 -15.60
C ILE A 461 0.68 -8.26 -15.84
N LEU A 462 0.77 -9.14 -14.84
CA LEU A 462 1.70 -10.26 -14.84
C LEU A 462 1.23 -11.44 -15.71
N SER A 463 -0.09 -11.69 -15.79
CA SER A 463 -0.62 -12.84 -16.55
C SER A 463 -1.16 -12.45 -17.91
N PHE A 464 -1.78 -11.28 -18.03
CA PHE A 464 -2.47 -10.90 -19.27
C PHE A 464 -1.72 -9.83 -20.07
N GLY A 465 -0.60 -9.32 -19.55
CA GLY A 465 0.22 -8.34 -20.23
C GLY A 465 -0.49 -6.99 -20.46
N VAL A 466 -1.46 -6.66 -19.60
CA VAL A 466 -2.11 -5.35 -19.62
C VAL A 466 -1.10 -4.30 -19.15
N ASP A 467 -1.03 -3.18 -19.84
CA ASP A 467 -0.13 -2.11 -19.43
C ASP A 467 -0.51 -1.58 -18.04
N PRO A 468 0.47 -1.08 -17.25
CA PRO A 468 0.24 -0.70 -15.87
C PRO A 468 -0.80 0.41 -15.67
N VAL A 469 -0.87 1.40 -16.58
CA VAL A 469 -1.84 2.50 -16.49
C VAL A 469 -3.24 1.95 -16.67
N THR A 470 -3.47 1.18 -17.74
CA THR A 470 -4.75 0.51 -17.99
C THR A 470 -5.14 -0.41 -16.84
N ALA A 471 -4.19 -1.18 -16.27
CA ALA A 471 -4.49 -2.08 -15.16
C ALA A 471 -4.94 -1.35 -13.89
N VAL A 472 -4.38 -0.17 -13.61
CA VAL A 472 -4.77 0.69 -12.48
C VAL A 472 -6.12 1.37 -12.73
N GLU A 473 -6.38 1.83 -13.96
CA GLU A 473 -7.59 2.58 -14.32
C GLU A 473 -8.82 1.70 -14.57
N GLN A 474 -8.63 0.39 -14.72
CA GLN A 474 -9.75 -0.53 -14.91
C GLN A 474 -10.79 -0.43 -13.78
N SER A 475 -12.06 -0.62 -14.14
CA SER A 475 -13.14 -0.75 -13.16
C SER A 475 -12.87 -1.88 -12.18
N ARG A 476 -12.98 -1.58 -10.89
CA ARG A 476 -12.73 -2.55 -9.84
C ARG A 476 -13.99 -3.32 -9.48
N PHE A 477 -13.78 -4.60 -9.17
CA PHE A 477 -14.81 -5.51 -8.70
C PHE A 477 -14.44 -5.96 -7.29
N VAL A 478 -15.28 -5.63 -6.33
CA VAL A 478 -15.06 -6.00 -4.93
C VAL A 478 -16.32 -6.63 -4.33
N PHE A 479 -16.13 -7.54 -3.38
CA PHE A 479 -17.22 -8.05 -2.57
C PHE A 479 -17.40 -7.17 -1.35
N ALA A 480 -18.62 -6.69 -1.13
CA ALA A 480 -19.01 -6.09 0.13
C ALA A 480 -19.08 -7.18 1.24
N ASP A 481 -19.07 -6.74 2.50
CA ASP A 481 -19.12 -7.63 3.68
C ASP A 481 -20.35 -8.57 3.68
N ASP A 482 -21.43 -8.17 3.03
CA ASP A 482 -22.63 -9.00 2.85
C ASP A 482 -22.54 -9.97 1.65
N GLY A 483 -21.37 -10.09 1.03
CA GLY A 483 -21.10 -10.99 -0.10
C GLY A 483 -21.64 -10.50 -1.45
N ARG A 484 -22.18 -9.28 -1.52
CA ARG A 484 -22.62 -8.67 -2.77
C ARG A 484 -21.40 -8.19 -3.57
N LEU A 485 -21.42 -8.43 -4.87
CA LEU A 485 -20.40 -7.90 -5.77
C LEU A 485 -20.71 -6.44 -6.07
N CYS A 486 -19.75 -5.57 -5.79
CA CYS A 486 -19.79 -4.16 -6.12
C CYS A 486 -18.88 -3.89 -7.33
N LEU A 487 -19.38 -3.11 -8.28
CA LEU A 487 -18.64 -2.66 -9.45
C LEU A 487 -18.46 -1.16 -9.38
N GLU A 488 -17.22 -0.70 -9.57
CA GLU A 488 -16.92 0.69 -9.86
C GLU A 488 -17.19 1.00 -11.32
N THR A 489 -17.94 2.06 -11.62
CA THR A 489 -18.28 2.44 -12.99
C THR A 489 -18.64 3.92 -13.11
N ASP A 490 -18.23 4.54 -14.23
CA ASP A 490 -18.53 5.92 -14.58
C ASP A 490 -19.77 6.04 -15.50
N ASP A 491 -20.22 4.93 -16.10
CA ASP A 491 -21.24 4.92 -17.15
C ASP A 491 -22.66 4.63 -16.67
N ASN A 492 -22.99 5.02 -15.47
CA ASN A 492 -24.27 4.70 -14.86
C ASN A 492 -24.55 3.18 -14.72
N GLY A 493 -23.50 2.36 -14.61
CA GLY A 493 -23.57 0.91 -14.44
C GLY A 493 -23.99 0.15 -15.71
N SER A 494 -24.08 0.80 -16.86
CA SER A 494 -24.59 0.16 -18.07
C SER A 494 -23.65 -0.93 -18.58
N THR A 495 -22.35 -0.70 -18.57
CA THR A 495 -21.34 -1.69 -18.99
C THR A 495 -21.21 -2.80 -17.97
N GLY A 496 -21.10 -2.45 -16.70
CA GLY A 496 -21.06 -3.42 -15.61
C GLY A 496 -22.29 -4.32 -15.58
N LYS A 497 -23.48 -3.77 -15.83
CA LYS A 497 -24.71 -4.55 -15.90
C LYS A 497 -24.65 -5.62 -16.99
N LYS A 498 -24.23 -5.26 -18.19
CA LYS A 498 -24.12 -6.23 -19.31
C LYS A 498 -23.15 -7.36 -18.98
N LEU A 499 -22.02 -7.01 -18.41
CA LEU A 499 -20.99 -7.98 -18.03
C LEU A 499 -21.50 -8.97 -16.98
N LEU A 500 -22.31 -8.49 -16.05
CA LEU A 500 -22.92 -9.31 -15.01
C LEU A 500 -24.05 -10.19 -15.51
N ASP A 501 -24.93 -9.64 -16.34
CA ASP A 501 -25.98 -10.42 -16.98
C ASP A 501 -25.35 -11.58 -17.78
N GLN A 502 -24.19 -11.36 -18.39
CA GLN A 502 -23.43 -12.39 -19.08
C GLN A 502 -22.73 -13.39 -18.14
N SER A 503 -22.25 -12.92 -16.99
CA SER A 503 -21.54 -13.77 -16.03
C SER A 503 -22.47 -14.67 -15.20
N GLY A 504 -23.77 -14.42 -15.20
CA GLY A 504 -24.75 -15.11 -14.36
C GLY A 504 -24.60 -14.79 -12.87
N LEU A 505 -23.81 -13.79 -12.52
CA LEU A 505 -23.63 -13.34 -11.14
C LEU A 505 -24.77 -12.40 -10.76
N SER A 506 -25.35 -12.60 -9.56
CA SER A 506 -26.26 -11.61 -8.99
C SER A 506 -25.47 -10.47 -8.38
N MET A 507 -25.83 -9.23 -8.69
CA MET A 507 -25.20 -8.04 -8.14
C MET A 507 -26.19 -7.07 -7.53
N ASN A 508 -25.69 -6.33 -6.56
CA ASN A 508 -26.19 -5.00 -6.26
C ASN A 508 -25.20 -3.98 -6.78
N TYR A 509 -25.71 -3.02 -7.54
CA TYR A 509 -24.92 -1.91 -8.02
C TYR A 509 -24.58 -0.99 -6.85
N TYR A 510 -23.31 -0.70 -6.65
CA TYR A 510 -22.92 0.53 -6.04
C TYR A 510 -22.40 1.45 -7.14
N TYR A 511 -23.24 2.38 -7.52
CA TYR A 511 -22.81 3.65 -8.03
C TYR A 511 -22.05 4.33 -6.94
N ASN A 512 -20.80 4.52 -7.10
CA ASN A 512 -20.14 5.46 -6.24
C ASN A 512 -18.98 6.13 -7.00
N ASN A 513 -19.15 7.41 -7.28
CA ASN A 513 -18.05 8.34 -7.47
C ASN A 513 -17.21 8.49 -6.18
N SER A 514 -17.45 7.73 -5.12
CA SER A 514 -16.60 7.72 -3.96
C SER A 514 -15.48 6.70 -4.18
N HIS A 515 -14.43 7.16 -4.83
CA HIS A 515 -13.15 6.46 -4.98
C HIS A 515 -12.59 5.94 -3.64
N ILE A 516 -13.08 6.44 -2.52
CA ILE A 516 -12.75 6.00 -1.17
C ILE A 516 -13.12 4.53 -0.97
N TYR A 517 -14.31 4.10 -1.44
CA TYR A 517 -14.77 2.73 -1.24
C TYR A 517 -13.93 1.69 -1.99
N PHE A 518 -13.45 2.00 -3.20
CA PHE A 518 -12.69 1.09 -4.03
C PHE A 518 -11.16 1.19 -3.86
N GLY A 519 -10.69 2.00 -2.92
CA GLY A 519 -9.27 2.21 -2.72
C GLY A 519 -8.64 3.15 -3.74
N CYS A 520 -7.31 3.09 -3.85
CA CYS A 520 -6.52 3.93 -4.76
C CYS A 520 -5.16 3.25 -4.96
N THR A 521 -4.94 2.67 -6.13
CA THR A 521 -3.71 1.93 -6.38
C THR A 521 -2.52 2.87 -6.58
N SER A 522 -1.44 2.61 -5.87
CA SER A 522 -0.11 3.19 -6.09
C SER A 522 0.81 2.09 -6.61
N LEU A 523 1.54 2.40 -7.67
CA LEU A 523 2.39 1.45 -8.36
C LEU A 523 3.68 2.12 -8.82
N VAL A 524 4.82 1.47 -8.60
CA VAL A 524 6.09 1.76 -9.28
C VAL A 524 6.64 0.48 -9.88
N GLY A 525 7.40 0.60 -10.94
CA GLY A 525 8.03 -0.55 -11.55
C GLY A 525 9.29 -0.22 -12.33
N TYR A 526 9.94 -1.28 -12.79
CA TYR A 526 11.07 -1.27 -13.68
C TYR A 526 10.90 -2.37 -14.72
N SER A 527 11.16 -2.05 -15.95
CA SER A 527 11.30 -3.01 -17.05
C SER A 527 12.66 -2.83 -17.70
N PRO A 528 13.36 -3.92 -18.06
CA PRO A 528 14.59 -3.84 -18.86
C PRO A 528 14.42 -3.07 -20.17
N ASP A 529 13.21 -3.05 -20.73
CA ASP A 529 12.94 -2.49 -22.05
C ASP A 529 12.74 -0.98 -22.04
N PHE A 530 12.16 -0.39 -20.96
CA PHE A 530 11.85 1.04 -20.92
C PHE A 530 12.23 1.75 -19.62
N GLY A 531 12.90 1.07 -18.67
CA GLY A 531 13.39 1.67 -17.45
C GLY A 531 12.35 1.73 -16.33
N VAL A 532 12.52 2.71 -15.42
CA VAL A 532 11.61 2.92 -14.29
C VAL A 532 10.35 3.69 -14.70
N PHE A 533 9.26 3.42 -14.00
CA PHE A 533 7.99 4.14 -14.18
C PHE A 533 7.20 4.18 -12.88
N GLY A 534 6.29 5.14 -12.78
CA GLY A 534 5.32 5.23 -11.70
C GLY A 534 3.91 5.35 -12.28
N VAL A 535 2.92 4.81 -11.57
CA VAL A 535 1.49 4.94 -11.93
C VAL A 535 0.70 5.21 -10.66
N CYS A 536 -0.24 6.13 -10.71
CA CYS A 536 -1.16 6.40 -9.62
C CYS A 536 -2.62 6.36 -10.11
N ASP A 537 -3.52 6.09 -9.20
CA ASP A 537 -4.96 6.11 -9.50
C ASP A 537 -5.48 7.55 -9.46
N MET A 538 -5.67 8.14 -10.63
CA MET A 538 -6.11 9.53 -10.79
C MET A 538 -7.55 9.79 -10.29
N ARG A 539 -8.32 8.74 -10.02
CA ARG A 539 -9.67 8.88 -9.44
C ARG A 539 -9.64 9.44 -8.02
N ARG A 540 -8.51 9.34 -7.33
CA ARG A 540 -8.25 10.03 -6.08
C ARG A 540 -7.45 11.30 -6.40
N GLY A 541 -8.09 12.45 -6.42
CA GLY A 541 -7.57 13.70 -6.97
C GLY A 541 -6.29 14.27 -6.34
N THR A 542 -5.74 13.62 -5.30
CA THR A 542 -4.47 13.99 -4.64
C THR A 542 -3.33 13.04 -4.98
N SER A 543 -3.61 11.94 -5.72
CA SER A 543 -2.58 10.95 -6.07
C SER A 543 -1.61 11.50 -7.09
N ALA A 544 -0.34 11.16 -6.94
CA ALA A 544 0.73 11.54 -7.86
C ALA A 544 1.69 10.39 -8.09
N ALA A 545 2.24 10.31 -9.29
CA ALA A 545 3.38 9.46 -9.63
C ALA A 545 4.40 10.28 -10.40
N MET A 546 5.67 10.08 -10.07
CA MET A 546 6.80 10.78 -10.71
C MET A 546 7.94 9.79 -10.97
N TYR A 547 8.68 10.00 -12.02
CA TYR A 547 9.86 9.23 -12.35
C TYR A 547 10.99 10.12 -12.89
N TYR A 548 12.22 9.63 -12.80
CA TYR A 548 13.40 10.24 -13.37
C TYR A 548 14.30 9.17 -13.98
N HIS A 549 14.70 9.35 -15.25
CA HIS A 549 15.68 8.52 -15.91
C HIS A 549 17.05 9.20 -15.90
N TYR A 550 18.10 8.46 -15.58
CA TYR A 550 19.47 8.96 -15.69
C TYR A 550 19.82 9.16 -17.17
N GLU A 551 20.40 10.32 -17.52
CA GLU A 551 20.89 10.62 -18.87
C GLU A 551 22.13 9.80 -19.23
#